data_1741dbfdd961ed11e2b7370336bb41db
#
_entry.id   1741dbfdd961ed11e2b7370336bb41db
#
_cell.length_a   1.000
_cell.length_b   1.000
_cell.length_c   1.000
_cell.angle_alpha   90.00
_cell.angle_beta   90.00
_cell.angle_gamma   90.00
#
_symmetry.space_group_name_H-M   'P 1'
#
loop_
_entity.id
_entity.type
_entity.pdbx_description
1 polymer ?
#
loop_
_entity_poly.entity_id
_entity_poly.type
_entity_poly.pdbx_seq_one_letter_code
_entity_poly.pdbx_strand_id
1 'polypeptide(L)'
;MEPALLLLLRDGSLHGYDLAEELQAVAPDDRVDLGNLYRLLRSLEYEELITSTWRDDLPGRTKRTYQLTDAGRHLLDQWAGALERADETITAFLRRYHQEKQGESS
;
A
#
# COMPACT_ATOMS: atom_id res chain seq x y z
N MET A 1 -2.04 -4.53 2.69
CA MET A 1 -1.64 -4.47 1.27
C MET A 1 -2.18 -3.22 0.56
N GLU A 2 -3.44 -2.90 0.73
CA GLU A 2 -4.07 -1.80 -0.02
C GLU A 2 -3.36 -0.45 0.15
N PRO A 3 -3.07 0.05 1.37
CA PRO A 3 -2.42 1.36 1.48
C PRO A 3 -1.01 1.38 0.89
N ALA A 4 -0.26 0.30 1.02
CA ALA A 4 1.08 0.21 0.44
C ALA A 4 1.02 0.21 -1.09
N LEU A 5 0.04 -0.49 -1.67
CA LEU A 5 -0.18 -0.52 -3.11
C LEU A 5 -0.51 0.86 -3.66
N LEU A 6 -1.42 1.57 -2.99
CA LEU A 6 -1.79 2.93 -3.39
C LEU A 6 -0.58 3.88 -3.30
N LEU A 7 0.23 3.74 -2.27
CA LEU A 7 1.43 4.55 -2.10
C LEU A 7 2.42 4.33 -3.23
N LEU A 8 2.66 3.09 -3.61
CA LEU A 8 3.58 2.77 -4.71
C LEU A 8 3.08 3.34 -6.04
N LEU A 9 1.77 3.27 -6.28
CA LEU A 9 1.17 3.80 -7.51
C LEU A 9 1.15 5.33 -7.54
N ARG A 10 1.15 5.99 -6.38
CA ARG A 10 1.29 7.45 -6.31
C ARG A 10 2.66 7.89 -6.84
N ASP A 11 3.69 7.11 -6.53
CA ASP A 11 5.06 7.46 -6.89
C ASP A 11 5.37 7.22 -8.37
N GLY A 12 4.52 6.46 -9.07
CA GLY A 12 4.67 6.23 -10.50
C GLY A 12 3.85 5.07 -10.98
N SER A 13 3.69 4.94 -12.29
CA SER A 13 3.00 3.79 -12.86
C SER A 13 3.93 2.58 -12.88
N LEU A 14 3.38 1.42 -12.51
CA LEU A 14 4.14 0.18 -12.39
C LEU A 14 3.43 -0.98 -13.06
N HIS A 15 4.19 -1.94 -13.53
CA HIS A 15 3.64 -3.22 -14.00
C HIS A 15 3.24 -4.08 -12.81
N GLY A 16 2.25 -4.96 -13.00
CA GLY A 16 1.78 -5.82 -11.93
C GLY A 16 2.87 -6.66 -11.28
N TYR A 17 3.82 -7.16 -12.09
CA TYR A 17 4.94 -7.94 -11.55
C TYR A 17 5.86 -7.10 -10.69
N ASP A 18 6.19 -5.89 -11.15
CA ASP A 18 7.04 -4.97 -10.38
C ASP A 18 6.36 -4.53 -9.09
N LEU A 19 5.03 -4.38 -9.11
CA LEU A 19 4.27 -4.08 -7.89
C LEU A 19 4.44 -5.15 -6.83
N ALA A 20 4.44 -6.43 -7.23
CA ALA A 20 4.64 -7.51 -6.28
C ALA A 20 6.01 -7.44 -5.61
N GLU A 21 7.05 -7.16 -6.38
CA GLU A 21 8.40 -7.01 -5.84
C GLU A 21 8.52 -5.82 -4.91
N GLU A 22 7.96 -4.68 -5.31
CA GLU A 22 8.00 -3.46 -4.51
C GLU A 22 7.21 -3.61 -3.21
N LEU A 23 6.05 -4.28 -3.25
CA LEU A 23 5.26 -4.54 -2.06
C LEU A 23 6.03 -5.43 -1.08
N GLN A 24 6.73 -6.43 -1.57
CA GLN A 24 7.53 -7.30 -0.73
C GLN A 24 8.66 -6.53 -0.05
N ALA A 25 9.25 -5.55 -0.75
CA ALA A 25 10.31 -4.72 -0.20
C ALA A 25 9.79 -3.77 0.89
N VAL A 26 8.57 -3.24 0.72
CA VAL A 26 7.97 -2.32 1.71
C VAL A 26 7.53 -3.06 2.98
N ALA A 27 7.06 -4.30 2.85
CA ALA A 27 6.58 -5.09 3.97
C ALA A 27 7.20 -6.49 3.92
N PRO A 28 8.50 -6.62 4.29
CA PRO A 28 9.22 -7.88 4.13
C PRO A 28 8.68 -9.02 4.99
N ASP A 29 7.99 -8.70 6.09
CA ASP A 29 7.39 -9.72 6.96
C ASP A 29 6.06 -10.25 6.41
N ASP A 30 5.44 -9.53 5.48
CA ASP A 30 4.19 -9.93 4.84
C ASP A 30 4.48 -10.57 3.49
N ARG A 31 4.12 -11.83 3.36
CA ARG A 31 4.30 -12.53 2.10
C ARG A 31 3.27 -12.06 1.08
N VAL A 32 3.74 -11.55 -0.06
CA VAL A 32 2.85 -11.09 -1.12
C VAL A 32 2.34 -12.29 -1.93
N ASP A 33 1.02 -12.46 -1.92
CA ASP A 33 0.33 -13.47 -2.72
C ASP A 33 -0.12 -12.81 -4.02
N LEU A 34 0.41 -13.28 -5.14
CA LEU A 34 0.10 -12.71 -6.46
C LEU A 34 -1.40 -12.80 -6.79
N GLY A 35 -2.05 -13.90 -6.40
CA GLY A 35 -3.49 -14.04 -6.62
C GLY A 35 -4.29 -12.96 -5.90
N ASN A 36 -3.94 -12.69 -4.65
CA ASN A 36 -4.60 -11.65 -3.87
C ASN A 36 -4.28 -10.25 -4.41
N LEU A 37 -3.05 -10.03 -4.86
CA LEU A 37 -2.66 -8.76 -5.47
C LEU A 37 -3.49 -8.47 -6.73
N TYR A 38 -3.60 -9.44 -7.64
CA TYR A 38 -4.38 -9.24 -8.86
C TYR A 38 -5.88 -9.08 -8.59
N ARG A 39 -6.40 -9.75 -7.55
CA ARG A 39 -7.78 -9.57 -7.12
C ARG A 39 -8.01 -8.15 -6.62
N LEU A 40 -7.08 -7.64 -5.81
CA LEU A 40 -7.15 -6.27 -5.29
C LEU A 40 -7.06 -5.26 -6.43
N LEU A 41 -6.14 -5.46 -7.37
CA LEU A 41 -6.00 -4.57 -8.54
C LEU A 41 -7.29 -4.51 -9.34
N ARG A 42 -7.94 -5.64 -9.59
CA ARG A 42 -9.21 -5.68 -10.32
C ARG A 42 -10.31 -4.95 -9.55
N SER A 43 -10.37 -5.13 -8.24
CA SER A 43 -11.35 -4.46 -7.39
C SER A 43 -11.18 -2.95 -7.42
N LEU A 44 -9.95 -2.47 -7.29
CA LEU A 44 -9.64 -1.04 -7.31
C LEU A 44 -9.93 -0.44 -8.69
N GLU A 45 -9.63 -1.17 -9.76
CA GLU A 45 -9.92 -0.70 -11.11
C GLU A 45 -11.43 -0.63 -11.36
N TYR A 46 -12.17 -1.62 -10.87
CA TYR A 46 -13.64 -1.62 -10.98
C TYR A 46 -14.24 -0.40 -10.27
N GLU A 47 -13.68 0.00 -9.14
CA GLU A 47 -14.13 1.18 -8.39
C GLU A 47 -13.52 2.49 -8.91
N GLU A 48 -12.78 2.43 -10.00
CA GLU A 48 -12.16 3.59 -10.64
C GLU A 48 -11.15 4.32 -9.76
N LEU A 49 -10.53 3.60 -8.84
CA LEU A 49 -9.48 4.13 -7.97
C LEU A 49 -8.11 4.02 -8.62
N ILE A 50 -7.96 3.09 -9.55
CA ILE A 50 -6.78 2.95 -10.40
C ILE A 50 -7.23 2.72 -11.83
N THR A 51 -6.34 3.00 -12.78
CA THR A 51 -6.54 2.67 -14.20
C THR A 51 -5.40 1.77 -14.66
N SER A 52 -5.64 1.03 -15.73
CA SER A 52 -4.59 0.22 -16.32
C SER A 52 -4.51 0.47 -17.81
N THR A 53 -3.32 0.29 -18.36
CA THR A 53 -3.02 0.48 -19.77
C THR A 53 -2.12 -0.67 -20.23
N TRP A 54 -2.45 -1.27 -21.37
CA TRP A 54 -1.58 -2.25 -22.00
C TRP A 54 -0.50 -1.53 -22.81
N ARG A 55 0.74 -1.96 -22.67
CA ARG A 55 1.86 -1.37 -23.39
C ARG A 55 2.53 -2.41 -24.26
N ASP A 56 2.62 -2.09 -25.55
CA ASP A 56 3.22 -2.95 -26.58
C ASP A 56 4.62 -2.51 -27.00
N ASP A 57 5.14 -1.45 -26.40
CA ASP A 57 6.40 -0.84 -26.78
C ASP A 57 7.65 -1.60 -26.31
N LEU A 58 7.47 -2.69 -25.59
CA LEU A 58 8.57 -3.54 -25.16
C LEU A 58 8.65 -4.79 -26.04
N PRO A 59 9.85 -5.12 -26.57
CA PRO A 59 9.99 -6.26 -27.47
C PRO A 59 9.52 -7.57 -26.83
N GLY A 60 8.58 -8.24 -27.47
CA GLY A 60 8.19 -9.59 -27.14
C GLY A 60 7.11 -9.78 -26.10
N ARG A 61 6.62 -8.71 -25.42
CA ARG A 61 5.55 -8.86 -24.41
C ARG A 61 4.71 -7.62 -24.27
N THR A 62 3.39 -7.82 -24.24
CA THR A 62 2.44 -6.80 -23.82
C THR A 62 2.40 -6.77 -22.29
N LYS A 63 2.63 -5.61 -21.68
CA LYS A 63 2.60 -5.46 -20.23
C LYS A 63 1.51 -4.49 -19.81
N ARG A 64 0.82 -4.86 -18.74
CA ARG A 64 -0.24 -4.02 -18.16
C ARG A 64 0.37 -3.11 -17.08
N THR A 65 0.21 -1.81 -17.26
CA THR A 65 0.72 -0.78 -16.35
C THR A 65 -0.44 -0.17 -15.58
N TYR A 66 -0.28 0.02 -14.29
CA TYR A 66 -1.31 0.57 -13.39
C TYR A 66 -0.95 1.95 -12.92
N GLN A 67 -1.96 2.82 -12.81
CA GLN A 67 -1.80 4.20 -12.35
C GLN A 67 -2.91 4.56 -11.38
N LEU A 68 -2.61 5.46 -10.45
CA LEU A 68 -3.58 5.97 -9.51
C LEU A 68 -4.44 7.05 -10.16
N THR A 69 -5.76 7.01 -9.91
CA THR A 69 -6.67 8.09 -10.30
C THR A 69 -6.71 9.17 -9.21
N ASP A 70 -7.38 10.29 -9.48
CA ASP A 70 -7.59 11.31 -8.45
C ASP A 70 -8.39 10.75 -7.27
N ALA A 71 -9.40 9.93 -7.54
CA ALA A 71 -10.16 9.25 -6.49
C ALA A 71 -9.27 8.31 -5.68
N GLY A 72 -8.33 7.62 -6.34
CA GLY A 72 -7.36 6.77 -5.68
C GLY A 72 -6.41 7.55 -4.78
N ARG A 73 -5.99 8.74 -5.21
CA ARG A 73 -5.16 9.61 -4.38
C ARG A 73 -5.90 10.06 -3.13
N HIS A 74 -7.18 10.38 -3.28
CA HIS A 74 -8.03 10.76 -2.16
C HIS A 74 -8.16 9.61 -1.15
N LEU A 75 -8.35 8.40 -1.64
CA LEU A 75 -8.39 7.21 -0.79
C LEU A 75 -7.06 7.02 -0.05
N LEU A 76 -5.94 7.22 -0.74
CA LEU A 76 -4.61 7.13 -0.11
C LEU A 76 -4.48 8.14 1.03
N ASP A 77 -4.94 9.38 0.82
CA ASP A 77 -4.92 10.41 1.86
C ASP A 77 -5.74 10.00 3.08
N GLN A 78 -6.90 9.38 2.85
CA GLN A 78 -7.73 8.86 3.94
C GLN A 78 -7.02 7.75 4.71
N TRP A 79 -6.33 6.85 4.01
CA TRP A 79 -5.52 5.81 4.64
C TRP A 79 -4.41 6.42 5.51
N ALA A 80 -3.70 7.42 4.97
CA ALA A 80 -2.61 8.08 5.70
C ALA A 80 -3.12 8.69 7.00
N GLY A 81 -4.26 9.39 6.95
CA GLY A 81 -4.87 9.97 8.13
C GLY A 81 -5.27 8.93 9.17
N ALA A 82 -5.85 7.82 8.73
CA ALA A 82 -6.25 6.73 9.62
C ALA A 82 -5.04 6.08 10.29
N LEU A 83 -3.98 5.87 9.52
CA LEU A 83 -2.74 5.27 10.04
C LEU A 83 -2.02 6.20 11.01
N GLU A 84 -2.05 7.51 10.76
CA GLU A 84 -1.49 8.49 11.68
C GLU A 84 -2.22 8.47 13.03
N ARG A 85 -3.55 8.38 13.01
CA ARG A 85 -4.34 8.28 14.25
C ARG A 85 -4.06 6.98 14.99
N ALA A 86 -3.92 5.88 14.26
CA ALA A 86 -3.57 4.60 14.87
C ALA A 86 -2.19 4.65 15.51
N ASP A 87 -1.24 5.29 14.84
CA ASP A 87 0.14 5.45 15.34
C ASP A 87 0.15 6.27 16.64
N GLU A 88 -0.60 7.37 16.68
CA GLU A 88 -0.73 8.20 17.88
C GLU A 88 -1.27 7.39 19.07
N THR A 89 -2.29 6.59 18.81
CA THR A 89 -2.90 5.74 19.85
C THR A 89 -1.92 4.70 20.36
N ILE A 90 -1.21 4.05 19.44
CA ILE A 90 -0.21 3.04 19.80
C ILE A 90 0.93 3.68 20.60
N THR A 91 1.41 4.81 20.14
CA THR A 91 2.50 5.53 20.80
C THR A 91 2.09 5.95 22.21
N ALA A 92 0.88 6.47 22.38
CA ALA A 92 0.38 6.88 23.69
C ALA A 92 0.27 5.69 24.64
N PHE A 93 -0.21 4.56 24.16
CA PHE A 93 -0.30 3.34 24.95
C PHE A 93 1.07 2.86 25.42
N LEU A 94 2.02 2.78 24.51
CA LEU A 94 3.35 2.28 24.82
C LEU A 94 4.07 3.22 25.79
N ARG A 95 3.91 4.53 25.63
CA ARG A 95 4.50 5.50 26.53
C ARG A 95 3.99 5.29 27.96
N ARG A 96 2.70 5.13 28.10
CA ARG A 96 2.10 4.90 29.43
C ARG A 96 2.53 3.56 30.01
N TYR A 97 2.58 2.53 29.21
CA TYR A 97 3.04 1.21 29.65
C TYR A 97 4.47 1.27 30.19
N HIS A 98 5.36 1.94 29.50
CA HIS A 98 6.74 2.05 29.93
C HIS A 98 6.93 2.93 31.19
N GLN A 99 6.09 3.95 31.34
CA GLN A 99 6.11 4.79 32.55
C GLN A 99 5.72 3.99 33.79
N GLU A 100 4.66 3.19 33.73
CA GLU A 100 4.24 2.35 34.84
C GLU A 100 5.32 1.35 35.24
N LYS A 101 5.98 0.74 34.24
CA LYS A 101 7.06 -0.19 34.49
C LYS A 101 8.25 0.47 35.16
N GLN A 102 8.57 1.70 34.80
CA GLN A 102 9.63 2.47 35.43
C GLN A 102 9.27 2.87 36.87
N GLY A 103 8.02 3.21 37.08
CA GLY A 103 7.50 3.53 38.41
C GLY A 103 7.59 2.35 39.38
N GLU A 104 7.32 1.14 38.90
CA GLU A 104 7.37 -0.07 39.69
C GLU A 104 8.80 -0.45 40.12
N SER A 105 9.78 -0.07 39.30
CA SER A 105 11.18 -0.43 39.56
C SER A 105 11.87 0.58 40.52
N SER A 106 11.18 1.61 40.87
CA SER A 106 11.71 2.56 41.88
C SER A 106 11.17 2.26 43.28
#